data_c8eb6515b57523630aeb7f13b0d14009
#
_entry.id   c8eb6515b57523630aeb7f13b0d14009
#
_cell.length_a   1.000
_cell.length_b   1.000
_cell.length_c   1.000
_cell.angle_alpha   90.00
_cell.angle_beta   90.00
_cell.angle_gamma   90.00
#
_symmetry.space_group_name_H-M   'P 1'
#
loop_
_entity.id
_entity.type
_entity.pdbx_description
1 polymer ?
#
loop_
_entity_poly.entity_id
_entity_poly.type
_entity_poly.pdbx_seq_one_letter_code
_entity_poly.pdbx_strand_id
1 'polypeptide(L)' 'MKSIARFCGSCNCGCPELFVNLTAPVERQVVITDDFGQKVEMSLDQFGSIVEAAKTGALDDLALVR' A
#
# COMPACT_ATOMS: atom_id res chain seq x y z
N MET A 1 -14.75 0.98 4.53
CA MET A 1 -13.33 0.74 4.24
C MET A 1 -12.58 0.55 5.55
N LYS A 2 -11.71 -0.41 5.61
CA LYS A 2 -10.99 -0.72 6.85
C LYS A 2 -9.51 -0.37 6.70
N SER A 3 -8.99 0.44 7.62
CA SER A 3 -7.57 0.77 7.64
C SER A 3 -6.75 -0.43 8.13
N ILE A 4 -5.72 -0.78 7.38
CA ILE A 4 -4.86 -1.91 7.69
C ILE A 4 -3.54 -1.43 8.29
N ALA A 5 -2.91 -0.42 7.67
CA ALA A 5 -1.59 0.01 8.09
C ALA A 5 -1.32 1.42 7.60
N ARG A 6 -0.41 2.09 8.26
CA ARG A 6 0.06 3.42 7.89
C ARG A 6 1.57 3.37 7.75
N PHE A 7 2.11 4.00 6.71
CA PHE A 7 3.52 3.88 6.38
C PHE A 7 4.19 5.25 6.50
N CYS A 8 4.57 5.59 7.72
CA CYS A 8 5.26 6.84 8.00
C CYS A 8 6.75 6.58 7.96
N GLY A 9 7.44 7.17 7.02
CA GLY A 9 8.90 7.03 6.96
C GLY A 9 9.56 7.68 8.16
N SER A 10 10.23 8.80 7.91
CA SER A 10 10.94 9.47 8.98
C SER A 10 10.16 10.65 9.58
N CYS A 11 8.99 10.97 9.05
CA CYS A 11 8.15 12.02 9.63
C CYS A 11 6.77 11.48 9.92
N ASN A 12 6.04 12.18 10.76
CA ASN A 12 4.67 11.84 11.12
C ASN A 12 3.71 12.87 10.55
N CYS A 13 3.88 13.22 9.29
CA CYS A 13 3.29 14.39 8.67
C CYS A 13 2.32 14.03 7.56
N GLY A 14 1.42 13.09 7.80
CA GLY A 14 0.48 12.65 6.78
C GLY A 14 1.08 11.51 5.98
N CYS A 15 0.89 10.31 6.43
CA CYS A 15 1.57 9.15 5.89
C CYS A 15 0.66 8.40 4.95
N PRO A 16 1.22 7.74 3.90
CA PRO A 16 0.41 6.84 3.09
C PRO A 16 -0.27 5.80 3.96
N GLU A 17 -1.48 5.46 3.61
CA GLU A 17 -2.27 4.53 4.40
C GLU A 17 -2.89 3.48 3.50
N LEU A 18 -2.88 2.23 3.98
CA LEU A 18 -3.42 1.09 3.26
C LEU A 18 -4.80 0.75 3.82
N PHE A 19 -5.79 0.65 2.93
CA PHE A 19 -7.14 0.27 3.28
C PHE A 19 -7.59 -0.94 2.47
N VAL A 20 -8.53 -1.69 3.02
CA VAL A 20 -9.22 -2.75 2.30
C VAL A 20 -10.71 -2.44 2.33
N ASN A 21 -11.35 -2.52 1.16
CA ASN A 21 -12.78 -2.30 1.01
C ASN A 21 -13.39 -3.50 0.29
N LEU A 22 -13.88 -4.47 1.06
CA LEU A 22 -14.40 -5.71 0.51
C LEU A 22 -15.75 -5.54 -0.18
N THR A 23 -16.40 -4.37 -0.04
CA THR A 23 -17.65 -4.10 -0.76
C THR A 23 -17.40 -3.45 -2.12
N ALA A 24 -16.17 -3.11 -2.43
CA ALA A 24 -15.82 -2.56 -3.74
C ALA A 24 -15.66 -3.68 -4.76
N PRO A 25 -15.68 -3.36 -6.06
CA PRO A 25 -15.37 -4.35 -7.10
C PRO A 25 -13.99 -4.97 -6.86
N VAL A 26 -13.82 -6.21 -7.31
CA VAL A 26 -12.63 -7.00 -7.02
C VAL A 26 -11.35 -6.26 -7.42
N GLU A 27 -11.37 -5.54 -8.54
CA GLU A 27 -10.18 -4.85 -9.03
C GLU A 27 -9.85 -3.56 -8.27
N ARG A 28 -10.65 -3.21 -7.25
CA ARG A 28 -10.51 -1.96 -6.51
C ARG A 28 -10.55 -2.13 -4.99
N GLN A 29 -10.39 -3.34 -4.51
CA GLN A 29 -10.60 -3.60 -3.09
C GLN A 29 -9.44 -3.16 -2.21
N VAL A 30 -8.25 -2.97 -2.77
CA VAL A 30 -7.10 -2.46 -2.02
C VAL A 30 -6.88 -1.02 -2.42
N VAL A 31 -6.76 -0.14 -1.43
CA VAL A 31 -6.58 1.29 -1.65
C VAL A 31 -5.41 1.77 -0.84
N ILE A 32 -4.47 2.47 -1.49
CA ILE A 32 -3.36 3.13 -0.81
C ILE A 32 -3.49 4.62 -1.08
N THR A 33 -3.62 5.40 -0.02
CA THR A 33 -3.70 6.86 -0.12
C THR A 33 -2.31 7.45 0.04
N ASP A 34 -2.08 8.59 -0.63
CA ASP A 34 -0.83 9.31 -0.46
C ASP A 34 -1.05 10.55 0.41
N ASP A 35 -0.01 11.37 0.53
CA ASP A 35 -0.06 12.57 1.36
C ASP A 35 -0.62 13.77 0.61
N PHE A 36 -1.02 13.59 -0.65
CA PHE A 36 -1.35 14.70 -1.53
C PHE A 36 -2.79 14.65 -2.03
N GLY A 37 -3.62 13.86 -1.39
CA GLY A 37 -5.04 13.77 -1.72
C GLY A 37 -5.36 12.81 -2.85
N GLN A 38 -4.42 11.96 -3.24
CA GLN A 38 -4.63 10.98 -4.30
C GLN A 38 -4.57 9.57 -3.74
N LYS A 39 -4.94 8.61 -4.58
CA LYS A 39 -4.96 7.21 -4.14
C LYS A 39 -4.66 6.29 -5.31
N VAL A 40 -4.22 5.07 -4.99
CA VAL A 40 -4.05 3.97 -5.92
C VAL A 40 -5.00 2.86 -5.49
N GLU A 41 -5.73 2.31 -6.46
CA GLU A 41 -6.63 1.18 -6.20
C GLU A 41 -6.15 -0.04 -6.98
N MET A 42 -6.25 -1.20 -6.36
CA MET A 42 -5.80 -2.43 -6.99
C MET A 42 -6.57 -3.61 -6.41
N SER A 43 -6.47 -4.78 -7.05
CA SER A 43 -7.06 -6.00 -6.53
C SER A 43 -6.21 -6.58 -5.42
N LEU A 44 -6.80 -7.50 -4.65
CA LEU A 44 -6.04 -8.24 -3.65
C LEU A 44 -4.95 -9.08 -4.29
N ASP A 45 -5.21 -9.63 -5.48
CA ASP A 45 -4.19 -10.39 -6.20
C ASP A 45 -2.99 -9.51 -6.56
N GLN A 46 -3.26 -8.30 -7.04
CA GLN A 46 -2.18 -7.37 -7.37
C GLN A 46 -1.39 -6.97 -6.13
N PHE A 47 -2.10 -6.69 -5.05
CA PHE A 47 -1.42 -6.36 -3.80
C PHE A 47 -0.61 -7.55 -3.28
N GLY A 48 -1.12 -8.76 -3.47
CA GLY A 48 -0.39 -9.98 -3.11
C GLY A 48 0.94 -10.08 -3.82
N SER A 49 1.02 -9.60 -5.07
CA SER A 49 2.30 -9.56 -5.80
C SER A 49 3.29 -8.61 -5.13
N ILE A 50 2.81 -7.48 -4.61
CA ILE A 50 3.69 -6.56 -3.88
C ILE A 50 4.21 -7.21 -2.60
N VAL A 51 3.32 -7.88 -1.87
CA VAL A 51 3.71 -8.57 -0.64
C VAL A 51 4.76 -9.64 -0.94
N GLU A 52 4.54 -10.41 -2.01
CA GLU A 52 5.48 -11.46 -2.39
C GLU A 52 6.83 -10.86 -2.78
N ALA A 53 6.83 -9.77 -3.53
CA ALA A 53 8.06 -9.10 -3.93
C ALA A 53 8.83 -8.62 -2.70
N ALA A 54 8.12 -8.10 -1.70
CA ALA A 54 8.76 -7.66 -0.47
C ALA A 54 9.38 -8.83 0.29
N LYS A 55 8.65 -9.95 0.36
CA LYS A 55 9.12 -11.14 1.09
C LYS A 55 10.33 -11.78 0.43
N THR A 56 10.40 -11.75 -0.89
CA THR A 56 11.49 -12.40 -1.61
C THR A 56 12.71 -11.51 -1.78
N GLY A 57 12.64 -10.27 -1.30
CA GLY A 57 13.76 -9.34 -1.37
C GLY A 57 13.82 -8.54 -2.66
N ALA A 58 12.82 -8.65 -3.53
CA ALA A 58 12.83 -7.93 -4.80
C ALA A 58 12.80 -6.42 -4.60
N LEU A 59 12.30 -5.95 -3.46
CA LEU A 59 12.20 -4.52 -3.17
C LEU A 59 13.30 -4.02 -2.23
N ASP A 60 14.26 -4.87 -1.89
CA ASP A 60 15.27 -4.52 -0.90
C ASP A 60 16.17 -3.38 -1.38
N ASP A 61 16.43 -3.30 -2.69
CA ASP A 61 17.26 -2.23 -3.22
C ASP A 61 16.68 -0.86 -2.91
N LEU A 62 15.35 -0.72 -2.98
CA LEU A 62 14.69 0.54 -2.64
C LEU A 62 14.83 0.85 -1.15
N ALA A 63 14.72 -0.16 -0.30
CA ALA A 63 14.84 0.04 1.13
C ALA A 63 16.25 0.45 1.54
N LEU A 64 17.26 0.01 0.80
CA LEU A 64 18.66 0.30 1.12
C LEU A 64 19.12 1.64 0.59
N VAL A 65 18.36 2.28 -0.26
CA VAL A 65 18.75 3.56 -0.87
C VAL A 65 18.63 4.72 0.10
N ARG A 66 17.86 4.60 1.15
CA ARG A 66 17.62 5.68 2.11
C ARG A 66 18.88 6.17 2.78
#